data_dcd288e49da6121ecf7b4bf44c5edb68
#
_entry.id   dcd288e49da6121ecf7b4bf44c5edb68
#
_cell.length_a   1.000
_cell.length_b   1.000
_cell.length_c   1.000
_cell.angle_alpha   90.00
_cell.angle_beta   90.00
_cell.angle_gamma   90.00
#
_symmetry.space_group_name_H-M   'P 1'
#
loop_
_entity.id
_entity.type
_entity.pdbx_description
1 polymer ?
#
loop_
_entity_poly.entity_id
_entity_poly.type
_entity_poly.pdbx_seq_one_letter_code
_entity_poly.pdbx_strand_id
1 'polypeptide(L)'
;MSQRLLTSTFFISTFRIKYKSEHKDAHVWRITKMPDFRVPVEDYKFLFRHVFKMDENYSKLNCDNDFSLDLLDTILDEAAKFSENELAPLYQSGDEEGCVLEDGVVTTPKGFKEAYSNFIESGW
;
A
#
# COMPACT_ATOMS: atom_id res chain seq x y z
N MET A 1 25.91 27.22 -53.03
CA MET A 1 25.66 27.74 -51.67
C MET A 1 24.83 26.70 -50.92
N SER A 2 25.49 25.99 -50.04
CA SER A 2 24.93 24.84 -49.32
C SER A 2 24.47 25.24 -47.95
N GLN A 3 23.20 25.03 -47.62
CA GLN A 3 22.71 25.14 -46.26
C GLN A 3 22.49 23.74 -45.66
N ARG A 4 23.29 23.41 -44.64
CA ARG A 4 23.17 22.24 -43.84
C ARG A 4 22.08 22.42 -42.79
N LEU A 5 21.05 21.60 -42.85
CA LEU A 5 20.08 21.44 -41.78
C LEU A 5 20.71 20.57 -40.68
N LEU A 6 20.90 21.17 -39.51
CA LEU A 6 21.30 20.51 -38.27
C LEU A 6 20.08 19.84 -37.65
N THR A 7 19.92 18.54 -37.80
CA THR A 7 18.99 17.75 -37.01
C THR A 7 19.63 17.45 -35.65
N SER A 8 19.13 18.11 -34.62
CA SER A 8 19.50 17.83 -33.23
C SER A 8 18.81 16.55 -32.76
N THR A 9 19.57 15.46 -32.85
CA THR A 9 19.14 14.18 -32.25
C THR A 9 19.41 14.25 -30.75
N PHE A 10 18.37 14.40 -29.96
CA PHE A 10 18.44 14.30 -28.49
C PHE A 10 18.70 12.84 -28.12
N PHE A 11 19.94 12.55 -27.79
CA PHE A 11 20.37 11.25 -27.30
C PHE A 11 20.03 11.20 -25.79
N ILE A 12 18.88 10.60 -25.45
CA ILE A 12 18.58 10.25 -24.06
C ILE A 12 19.45 9.04 -23.71
N SER A 13 20.61 9.34 -23.10
CA SER A 13 21.49 8.33 -22.52
C SER A 13 20.81 7.67 -21.35
N THR A 14 20.35 6.45 -21.56
CA THR A 14 19.89 5.55 -20.49
C THR A 14 21.08 5.24 -19.59
N PHE A 15 21.13 5.90 -18.44
CA PHE A 15 22.16 5.67 -17.44
C PHE A 15 21.86 4.33 -16.75
N ARG A 16 22.30 3.23 -17.38
CA ARG A 16 22.27 1.91 -16.79
C ARG A 16 23.46 1.80 -15.83
N ILE A 17 23.22 2.04 -14.55
CA ILE A 17 24.24 1.81 -13.52
C ILE A 17 24.50 0.30 -13.48
N LYS A 18 25.56 -0.12 -14.15
CA LYS A 18 26.11 -1.47 -14.03
C LYS A 18 26.91 -1.50 -12.71
N TYR A 19 26.27 -1.90 -11.64
CA TYR A 19 26.98 -2.20 -10.40
C TYR A 19 27.75 -3.50 -10.59
N LYS A 20 29.05 -3.38 -10.89
CA LYS A 20 29.98 -4.51 -10.96
C LYS A 20 30.42 -4.80 -9.55
N SER A 21 29.75 -5.69 -8.84
CA SER A 21 30.12 -6.15 -7.53
C SER A 21 31.26 -7.17 -7.65
N GLU A 22 32.49 -6.68 -7.49
CA GLU A 22 33.66 -7.54 -7.20
C GLU A 22 33.90 -7.55 -5.69
N HIS A 23 32.99 -8.13 -4.93
CA HIS A 23 33.24 -8.56 -3.56
C HIS A 23 32.77 -9.99 -3.40
N LYS A 24 33.75 -10.91 -3.33
CA LYS A 24 33.53 -12.35 -3.09
C LYS A 24 33.08 -12.68 -1.67
N ASP A 25 32.80 -11.67 -0.84
CA ASP A 25 32.31 -11.81 0.53
C ASP A 25 31.11 -10.90 0.79
N ALA A 26 30.22 -10.77 -0.18
CA ALA A 26 28.91 -10.25 0.09
C ALA A 26 28.20 -11.22 1.03
N HIS A 27 28.25 -10.93 2.33
CA HIS A 27 27.22 -11.36 3.24
C HIS A 27 25.90 -10.89 2.58
N VAL A 28 25.33 -11.78 1.80
CA VAL A 28 23.97 -11.64 1.33
C VAL A 28 23.17 -11.51 2.61
N TRP A 29 22.79 -10.28 2.94
CA TRP A 29 21.73 -10.03 3.90
C TRP A 29 20.55 -10.75 3.29
N ARG A 30 20.45 -12.03 3.63
CA ARG A 30 19.22 -12.77 3.42
C ARG A 30 18.22 -11.94 4.18
N ILE A 31 17.41 -11.19 3.47
CA ILE A 31 16.19 -10.60 4.03
C ILE A 31 15.37 -11.81 4.40
N THR A 32 15.67 -12.33 5.57
CA THR A 32 14.95 -13.42 6.18
C THR A 32 13.63 -12.81 6.58
N LYS A 33 12.59 -13.12 5.78
CA LYS A 33 11.20 -12.82 6.08
C LYS A 33 10.97 -11.38 6.55
N MET A 34 10.31 -10.58 5.73
CA MET A 34 9.81 -9.27 6.17
C MET A 34 9.11 -9.45 7.52
N PRO A 35 9.33 -8.54 8.48
CA PRO A 35 8.61 -8.63 9.75
C PRO A 35 7.11 -8.67 9.45
N ASP A 36 6.38 -9.53 10.14
CA ASP A 36 4.93 -9.63 9.99
C ASP A 36 4.31 -8.25 10.24
N PHE A 37 3.56 -7.76 9.26
CA PHE A 37 2.84 -6.49 9.40
C PHE A 37 1.82 -6.62 10.52
N ARG A 38 1.80 -5.61 11.42
CA ARG A 38 0.83 -5.49 12.50
C ARG A 38 0.25 -4.09 12.50
N VAL A 39 -1.07 -4.01 12.54
CA VAL A 39 -1.75 -2.71 12.64
C VAL A 39 -1.61 -2.17 14.06
N PRO A 40 -1.15 -0.93 14.26
CA PRO A 40 -1.03 -0.32 15.58
C PRO A 40 -2.40 0.15 16.09
N VAL A 41 -3.30 -0.78 16.37
CA VAL A 41 -4.71 -0.50 16.75
C VAL A 41 -4.80 0.37 18.00
N GLU A 42 -3.94 0.13 18.98
CA GLU A 42 -3.94 0.90 20.24
C GLU A 42 -3.57 2.37 19.99
N ASP A 43 -2.68 2.67 19.04
CA ASP A 43 -2.35 4.05 18.67
C ASP A 43 -3.55 4.75 18.03
N TYR A 44 -4.30 4.05 17.17
CA TYR A 44 -5.55 4.59 16.61
C TYR A 44 -6.61 4.83 17.68
N LYS A 45 -6.82 3.87 18.58
CA LYS A 45 -7.75 4.02 19.71
C LYS A 45 -7.37 5.22 20.58
N PHE A 46 -6.08 5.39 20.87
CA PHE A 46 -5.57 6.56 21.59
C PHE A 46 -5.87 7.88 20.85
N LEU A 47 -5.57 7.94 19.58
CA LEU A 47 -5.81 9.14 18.75
C LEU A 47 -7.31 9.51 18.74
N PHE A 48 -8.18 8.54 18.49
CA PHE A 48 -9.62 8.80 18.41
C PHE A 48 -10.23 9.21 19.76
N ARG A 49 -9.79 8.61 20.86
CA ARG A 49 -10.30 8.94 22.17
C ARG A 49 -9.74 10.24 22.74
N HIS A 50 -8.42 10.45 22.63
CA HIS A 50 -7.73 11.50 23.39
C HIS A 50 -7.34 12.72 22.55
N VAL A 51 -7.01 12.52 21.29
CA VAL A 51 -6.58 13.62 20.40
C VAL A 51 -7.78 14.20 19.66
N PHE A 52 -8.53 13.35 18.96
CA PHE A 52 -9.66 13.78 18.14
C PHE A 52 -10.96 13.91 18.93
N LYS A 53 -11.05 13.34 20.14
CA LYS A 53 -12.25 13.37 20.98
C LYS A 53 -13.52 13.04 20.19
N MET A 54 -13.48 11.88 19.54
CA MET A 54 -14.51 11.51 18.56
C MET A 54 -15.91 11.46 19.14
N ASP A 55 -16.06 11.07 20.40
CA ASP A 55 -17.33 11.08 21.13
C ASP A 55 -17.94 12.49 21.23
N GLU A 56 -17.13 13.48 21.61
CA GLU A 56 -17.56 14.88 21.68
C GLU A 56 -17.88 15.46 20.31
N ASN A 57 -17.11 15.08 19.29
CA ASN A 57 -17.27 15.61 17.94
C ASN A 57 -18.47 15.00 17.22
N TYR A 58 -18.67 13.68 17.33
CA TYR A 58 -19.86 13.04 16.76
C TYR A 58 -21.16 13.51 17.41
N SER A 59 -21.17 13.77 18.71
CA SER A 59 -22.36 14.30 19.37
C SER A 59 -22.81 15.69 18.87
N LYS A 60 -21.89 16.43 18.22
CA LYS A 60 -22.19 17.74 17.61
C LYS A 60 -22.77 17.63 16.20
N LEU A 61 -22.60 16.47 15.57
CA LEU A 61 -23.18 16.20 14.26
C LEU A 61 -24.67 15.83 14.47
N ASN A 62 -25.58 16.60 13.88
CA ASN A 62 -27.02 16.30 13.92
C ASN A 62 -27.34 15.06 13.05
N CYS A 63 -26.71 13.95 13.33
CA CYS A 63 -26.96 12.68 12.69
C CYS A 63 -27.65 11.78 13.70
N ASP A 64 -28.62 10.98 13.27
CA ASP A 64 -29.18 9.89 14.09
C ASP A 64 -28.04 8.86 14.27
N ASN A 65 -27.36 8.94 15.43
CA ASN A 65 -26.07 8.28 15.61
C ASN A 65 -26.19 7.11 16.56
N ASP A 66 -25.97 5.94 16.00
CA ASP A 66 -25.57 4.75 16.76
C ASP A 66 -24.04 4.72 17.02
N PHE A 67 -23.36 5.88 16.87
CA PHE A 67 -21.92 5.95 17.12
C PHE A 67 -21.59 5.77 18.60
N SER A 68 -20.67 4.86 18.88
CA SER A 68 -20.05 4.71 20.18
C SER A 68 -18.56 4.42 20.02
N LEU A 69 -17.76 4.73 21.04
CA LEU A 69 -16.35 4.38 21.05
C LEU A 69 -16.13 2.86 21.02
N ASP A 70 -17.05 2.09 21.59
CA ASP A 70 -16.98 0.62 21.56
C ASP A 70 -17.24 0.07 20.16
N LEU A 71 -18.17 0.69 19.40
CA LEU A 71 -18.37 0.36 18.01
C LEU A 71 -17.13 0.70 17.17
N LEU A 72 -16.53 1.87 17.42
CA LEU A 72 -15.29 2.27 16.75
C LEU A 72 -14.15 1.28 17.01
N ASP A 73 -13.99 0.85 18.28
CA ASP A 73 -12.98 -0.15 18.64
C ASP A 73 -13.19 -1.46 17.90
N THR A 74 -14.44 -1.92 17.79
CA THR A 74 -14.80 -3.12 17.04
C THR A 74 -14.45 -2.99 15.56
N ILE A 75 -14.76 -1.84 14.95
CA ILE A 75 -14.42 -1.56 13.54
C ILE A 75 -12.90 -1.57 13.35
N LEU A 76 -12.15 -0.95 14.24
CA LEU A 76 -10.67 -0.92 14.16
C LEU A 76 -10.07 -2.32 14.29
N ASP A 77 -10.58 -3.13 15.20
CA ASP A 77 -10.11 -4.50 15.40
C ASP A 77 -10.39 -5.39 14.17
N GLU A 78 -11.57 -5.28 13.55
CA GLU A 78 -11.91 -6.01 12.34
C GLU A 78 -11.11 -5.51 11.12
N ALA A 79 -10.93 -4.19 10.98
CA ALA A 79 -10.08 -3.61 9.92
C ALA A 79 -8.62 -4.07 10.05
N ALA A 80 -8.11 -4.19 11.28
CA ALA A 80 -6.77 -4.71 11.53
C ALA A 80 -6.65 -6.18 11.10
N LYS A 81 -7.62 -7.02 11.46
CA LYS A 81 -7.65 -8.43 11.04
C LYS A 81 -7.66 -8.58 9.52
N PHE A 82 -8.50 -7.80 8.83
CA PHE A 82 -8.55 -7.79 7.38
C PHE A 82 -7.20 -7.38 6.77
N SER A 83 -6.62 -6.29 7.28
CA SER A 83 -5.34 -5.77 6.79
C SER A 83 -4.19 -6.76 7.00
N GLU A 84 -4.14 -7.42 8.15
CA GLU A 84 -3.08 -8.37 8.50
C GLU A 84 -3.23 -9.71 7.76
N ASN A 85 -4.45 -10.19 7.56
CA ASN A 85 -4.70 -11.52 7.00
C ASN A 85 -4.86 -11.52 5.48
N GLU A 86 -5.50 -10.47 4.92
CA GLU A 86 -5.83 -10.41 3.49
C GLU A 86 -4.87 -9.52 2.70
N LEU A 87 -4.48 -8.34 3.23
CA LEU A 87 -3.68 -7.39 2.48
C LEU A 87 -2.18 -7.57 2.70
N ALA A 88 -1.74 -7.78 3.93
CA ALA A 88 -0.32 -7.90 4.23
C ALA A 88 0.39 -9.03 3.46
N PRO A 89 -0.21 -10.21 3.23
CA PRO A 89 0.41 -11.27 2.41
C PRO A 89 0.64 -10.87 0.95
N LEU A 90 -0.11 -9.90 0.44
CA LEU A 90 -0.02 -9.44 -0.96
C LEU A 90 1.03 -8.34 -1.15
N TYR A 91 1.57 -7.78 -0.08
CA TYR A 91 2.46 -6.63 -0.15
C TYR A 91 3.70 -6.90 -1.01
N GLN A 92 4.42 -7.98 -0.71
CA GLN A 92 5.66 -8.31 -1.41
C GLN A 92 5.40 -8.72 -2.86
N SER A 93 4.45 -9.63 -3.08
CA SER A 93 4.12 -10.10 -4.44
C SER A 93 3.58 -8.96 -5.31
N GLY A 94 2.80 -8.05 -4.72
CA GLY A 94 2.30 -6.89 -5.43
C GLY A 94 3.37 -5.91 -5.87
N ASP A 95 4.42 -5.71 -5.04
CA ASP A 95 5.57 -4.87 -5.38
C ASP A 95 6.45 -5.52 -6.46
N GLU A 96 6.65 -6.83 -6.39
CA GLU A 96 7.47 -7.58 -7.34
C GLU A 96 6.79 -7.75 -8.71
N GLU A 97 5.49 -8.06 -8.75
CA GLU A 97 4.73 -8.28 -9.99
C GLU A 97 4.33 -6.96 -10.66
N GLY A 98 3.87 -5.99 -9.86
CA GLY A 98 3.33 -4.73 -10.36
C GLY A 98 2.04 -4.90 -11.18
N CYS A 99 1.49 -3.78 -11.65
CA CYS A 99 0.37 -3.79 -12.58
C CYS A 99 0.86 -3.80 -14.03
N VAL A 100 0.18 -4.53 -14.89
CA VAL A 100 0.49 -4.63 -16.33
C VAL A 100 -0.62 -3.95 -17.13
N LEU A 101 -0.23 -3.09 -18.08
CA LEU A 101 -1.15 -2.47 -19.04
C LEU A 101 -0.92 -3.07 -20.42
N GLU A 102 -1.91 -3.78 -20.94
CA GLU A 102 -1.89 -4.35 -22.29
C GLU A 102 -3.20 -4.00 -23.00
N ASP A 103 -3.09 -3.49 -24.22
CA ASP A 103 -4.25 -3.13 -25.07
C ASP A 103 -5.31 -2.26 -24.38
N GLY A 104 -4.87 -1.35 -23.50
CA GLY A 104 -5.77 -0.47 -22.74
C GLY A 104 -6.42 -1.13 -21.53
N VAL A 105 -6.09 -2.39 -21.22
CA VAL A 105 -6.58 -3.12 -20.05
C VAL A 105 -5.49 -3.23 -18.99
N VAL A 106 -5.83 -2.87 -17.75
CA VAL A 106 -4.93 -3.02 -16.60
C VAL A 106 -5.19 -4.35 -15.91
N THR A 107 -4.14 -5.14 -15.75
CA THR A 107 -4.15 -6.37 -14.96
C THR A 107 -3.42 -6.11 -13.64
N THR A 108 -4.08 -6.41 -12.52
CA THR A 108 -3.50 -6.30 -11.18
C THR A 108 -2.67 -7.53 -10.83
N PRO A 109 -1.73 -7.42 -9.87
CA PRO A 109 -1.00 -8.56 -9.35
C PRO A 109 -1.93 -9.66 -8.83
N LYS A 110 -1.39 -10.87 -8.76
CA LYS A 110 -2.13 -12.03 -8.28
C LYS A 110 -2.62 -11.83 -6.84
N GLY A 111 -3.87 -12.21 -6.56
CA GLY A 111 -4.49 -12.12 -5.22
C GLY A 111 -5.20 -10.80 -4.94
N PHE A 112 -4.89 -9.72 -5.68
CA PHE A 112 -5.51 -8.40 -5.42
C PHE A 112 -7.01 -8.38 -5.72
N LYS A 113 -7.43 -9.06 -6.77
CA LYS A 113 -8.83 -9.14 -7.15
C LYS A 113 -9.66 -9.92 -6.12
N GLU A 114 -9.10 -11.00 -5.63
CA GLU A 114 -9.70 -11.82 -4.58
C GLU A 114 -9.80 -11.04 -3.27
N ALA A 115 -8.74 -10.35 -2.85
CA ALA A 115 -8.76 -9.51 -1.66
C ALA A 115 -9.80 -8.38 -1.77
N TYR A 116 -9.98 -7.79 -2.96
CA TYR A 116 -11.02 -6.79 -3.18
C TYR A 116 -12.42 -7.39 -3.10
N SER A 117 -12.64 -8.60 -3.63
CA SER A 117 -13.92 -9.30 -3.48
C SER A 117 -14.24 -9.57 -2.02
N ASN A 118 -13.26 -10.07 -1.26
CA ASN A 118 -13.39 -10.32 0.18
C ASN A 118 -13.71 -9.03 0.96
N PHE A 119 -13.09 -7.90 0.57
CA PHE A 119 -13.38 -6.59 1.15
C PHE A 119 -14.86 -6.20 0.99
N ILE A 120 -15.40 -6.32 -0.22
CA ILE A 120 -16.82 -6.01 -0.50
C ILE A 120 -17.76 -6.98 0.23
N GLU A 121 -17.45 -8.29 0.18
CA GLU A 121 -18.28 -9.32 0.80
C GLU A 121 -18.33 -9.19 2.33
N SER A 122 -17.25 -8.65 2.93
CA SER A 122 -17.19 -8.37 4.36
C SER A 122 -17.97 -7.11 4.78
N GLY A 123 -18.57 -6.38 3.83
CA GLY A 123 -19.41 -5.22 4.11
C GLY A 123 -18.65 -3.91 4.37
N TRP A 124 -17.39 -3.84 3.91
CA TRP A 124 -16.57 -2.62 3.97
C TRP A 124 -16.92 -1.62 2.86
#